data_0fc3fa41f1bea1b5e81e8c7ac4505dea
#
_entry.id   0fc3fa41f1bea1b5e81e8c7ac4505dea
#
_cell.length_a   1.000
_cell.length_b   1.000
_cell.length_c   1.000
_cell.angle_alpha   90.00
_cell.angle_beta   90.00
_cell.angle_gamma   90.00
#
_symmetry.space_group_name_H-M   'P 1'
#
loop_
_entity.id
_entity.type
_entity.pdbx_description
1 polymer ?
#
loop_
_entity_poly.entity_id
_entity_poly.type
_entity_poly.pdbx_seq_one_letter_code
_entity_poly.pdbx_strand_id
1 'polypeptide(L)'
;MPLPSHFDMLLAVFDRAALMLICLFFLTRTRVFRQLLQKDEHSIKEKVVVTAIFSLFALFSTWSGINVDGSLLNVRVIAVMSGGILFGPWVGIATGVIAGVHRYLIDMDGVTAVPCLVTSIIAGVASGAINRRVSKEQRWRAGILGGMLCETLTMILIVLWARPMTLGFSIVSEIALPMILGASSIGLIVLLVQSVEGEKEAVAARQAKLALEIANKTLPLFRQVNSQS
;
A
#
# COMPACT_ATOMS: atom_id res chain seq x y z
N MET A 1 26.58 13.78 15.49
CA MET A 1 25.41 14.54 15.04
C MET A 1 24.34 14.39 16.11
N PRO A 2 23.60 15.44 16.50
CA PRO A 2 22.47 15.26 17.40
C PRO A 2 21.46 14.32 16.77
N LEU A 3 20.83 13.47 17.58
CA LEU A 3 19.74 12.59 17.14
C LEU A 3 18.60 13.46 16.58
N PRO A 4 17.98 13.06 15.45
CA PRO A 4 16.83 13.77 14.92
C PRO A 4 15.70 13.77 15.95
N SER A 5 14.98 14.88 16.08
CA SER A 5 13.84 14.94 16.99
C SER A 5 12.73 13.99 16.52
N HIS A 6 11.84 13.56 17.43
CA HIS A 6 10.67 12.75 17.06
C HIS A 6 9.85 13.42 15.95
N PHE A 7 9.82 14.75 15.93
CA PHE A 7 9.13 15.51 14.88
C PHE A 7 9.82 15.38 13.53
N ASP A 8 11.16 15.49 13.48
CA ASP A 8 11.93 15.32 12.24
C ASP A 8 11.77 13.89 11.68
N MET A 9 11.76 12.88 12.56
CA MET A 9 11.53 11.48 12.18
C MET A 9 10.12 11.28 11.63
N LEU A 10 9.12 11.87 12.27
CA LEU A 10 7.73 11.82 11.82
C LEU A 10 7.59 12.48 10.44
N LEU A 11 8.12 13.69 10.25
CA LEU A 11 8.15 14.38 8.97
C LEU A 11 8.78 13.49 7.88
N ALA A 12 9.93 12.94 8.17
CA ALA A 12 10.63 12.10 7.21
C ALA A 12 9.87 10.81 6.83
N VAL A 13 9.10 10.22 7.74
CA VAL A 13 8.20 9.09 7.43
C VAL A 13 7.07 9.55 6.52
N PHE A 14 6.44 10.68 6.83
CA PHE A 14 5.35 11.23 6.00
C PHE A 14 5.84 11.71 4.63
N ASP A 15 7.03 12.30 4.52
CA ASP A 15 7.63 12.70 3.23
C ASP A 15 7.76 11.49 2.30
N ARG A 16 8.23 10.36 2.81
CA ARG A 16 8.36 9.11 2.02
C ARG A 16 7.01 8.51 1.66
N ALA A 17 6.06 8.53 2.61
CA ALA A 17 4.70 8.11 2.34
C ALA A 17 4.03 9.01 1.30
N ALA A 18 4.23 10.33 1.36
CA ALA A 18 3.74 11.28 0.39
C ALA A 18 4.37 11.07 -1.00
N LEU A 19 5.67 10.84 -1.07
CA LEU A 19 6.35 10.52 -2.32
C LEU A 19 5.74 9.26 -2.97
N MET A 20 5.54 8.21 -2.19
CA MET A 20 4.92 6.98 -2.67
C MET A 20 3.48 7.22 -3.14
N LEU A 21 2.71 8.03 -2.40
CA LEU A 21 1.35 8.41 -2.76
C LEU A 21 1.31 9.18 -4.07
N ILE A 22 2.24 10.14 -4.28
CA ILE A 22 2.38 10.90 -5.53
C ILE A 22 2.73 9.96 -6.68
N CYS A 23 3.70 9.08 -6.52
CA CYS A 23 4.06 8.09 -7.54
C CYS A 23 2.88 7.19 -7.91
N LEU A 24 2.15 6.67 -6.91
CA LEU A 24 0.94 5.87 -7.15
C LEU A 24 -0.16 6.68 -7.84
N PHE A 25 -0.34 7.95 -7.47
CA PHE A 25 -1.28 8.84 -8.14
C PHE A 25 -0.95 8.97 -9.63
N PHE A 26 0.31 9.20 -10.00
CA PHE A 26 0.71 9.22 -11.42
C PHE A 26 0.51 7.86 -12.09
N LEU A 27 0.84 6.75 -11.41
CA LEU A 27 0.58 5.41 -11.93
C LEU A 27 -0.90 5.18 -12.23
N THR A 28 -1.81 5.66 -11.38
CA THR A 28 -3.26 5.54 -11.64
C THR A 28 -3.72 6.33 -12.87
N ARG A 29 -2.91 7.26 -13.39
CA ARG A 29 -3.18 7.97 -14.66
C ARG A 29 -2.75 7.17 -15.88
N THR A 30 -1.88 6.18 -15.74
CA THR A 30 -1.44 5.33 -16.86
C THR A 30 -2.53 4.34 -17.26
N ARG A 31 -2.68 4.08 -18.56
CA ARG A 31 -3.70 3.14 -19.08
C ARG A 31 -3.49 1.72 -18.53
N VAL A 32 -2.24 1.29 -18.47
CA VAL A 32 -1.88 -0.07 -18.03
C VAL A 32 -2.27 -0.30 -16.55
N PHE A 33 -1.86 0.60 -15.66
CA PHE A 33 -2.14 0.46 -14.23
C PHE A 33 -3.64 0.55 -13.92
N ARG A 34 -4.38 1.39 -14.68
CA ARG A 34 -5.83 1.47 -14.58
C ARG A 34 -6.55 0.18 -14.96
N GLN A 35 -6.09 -0.47 -16.03
CA GLN A 35 -6.65 -1.76 -16.45
C GLN A 35 -6.39 -2.85 -15.40
N LEU A 36 -5.24 -2.78 -14.72
CA LEU A 36 -4.92 -3.67 -13.61
C LEU A 36 -5.84 -3.45 -12.41
N LEU A 37 -6.14 -2.20 -12.04
CA LEU A 37 -7.03 -1.88 -10.92
C LEU A 37 -8.48 -2.36 -11.15
N GLN A 38 -8.97 -2.31 -12.39
CA GLN A 38 -10.35 -2.64 -12.74
C GLN A 38 -10.64 -4.14 -12.85
N LYS A 39 -9.61 -4.99 -12.81
CA LYS A 39 -9.79 -6.43 -12.90
C LYS A 39 -9.96 -7.05 -11.51
N ASP A 40 -10.97 -7.87 -11.36
CA ASP A 40 -11.13 -8.68 -10.14
C ASP A 40 -10.14 -9.85 -10.09
N GLU A 41 -9.73 -10.36 -11.27
CA GLU A 41 -8.74 -11.42 -11.39
C GLU A 41 -7.57 -11.00 -12.28
N HIS A 42 -6.36 -11.18 -11.77
CA HIS A 42 -5.12 -10.85 -12.47
C HIS A 42 -4.44 -12.10 -13.01
N SER A 43 -3.95 -12.02 -14.23
CA SER A 43 -3.07 -13.04 -14.79
C SER A 43 -1.73 -13.11 -14.04
N ILE A 44 -1.00 -14.20 -14.19
CA ILE A 44 0.32 -14.36 -13.53
C ILE A 44 1.27 -13.22 -13.93
N LYS A 45 1.29 -12.84 -15.22
CA LYS A 45 2.12 -11.72 -15.73
C LYS A 45 1.77 -10.40 -15.05
N GLU A 46 0.48 -10.12 -14.89
CA GLU A 46 0.00 -8.90 -14.23
C GLU A 46 0.38 -8.88 -12.75
N LYS A 47 0.23 -10.00 -12.05
CA LYS A 47 0.67 -10.15 -10.65
C LYS A 47 2.18 -9.89 -10.50
N VAL A 48 2.99 -10.39 -11.40
CA VAL A 48 4.45 -10.16 -11.40
C VAL A 48 4.76 -8.68 -11.61
N VAL A 49 4.11 -8.01 -12.57
CA VAL A 49 4.32 -6.58 -12.83
C VAL A 49 3.96 -5.74 -11.61
N VAL A 50 2.79 -5.98 -11.01
CA VAL A 50 2.35 -5.26 -9.81
C VAL A 50 3.27 -5.54 -8.62
N THR A 51 3.66 -6.79 -8.42
CA THR A 51 4.63 -7.17 -7.39
C THR A 51 5.95 -6.44 -7.58
N ALA A 52 6.45 -6.34 -8.82
CA ALA A 52 7.68 -5.61 -9.11
C ALA A 52 7.55 -4.12 -8.76
N ILE A 53 6.42 -3.48 -9.10
CA ILE A 53 6.16 -2.05 -8.78
C ILE A 53 6.19 -1.84 -7.25
N PHE A 54 5.42 -2.62 -6.49
CA PHE A 54 5.36 -2.45 -5.03
C PHE A 54 6.65 -2.88 -4.34
N SER A 55 7.37 -3.87 -4.88
CA SER A 55 8.70 -4.22 -4.40
C SER A 55 9.70 -3.09 -4.61
N LEU A 56 9.70 -2.43 -5.76
CA LEU A 56 10.54 -1.24 -6.00
C LEU A 56 10.25 -0.13 -4.98
N PHE A 57 9.00 0.15 -4.65
CA PHE A 57 8.65 1.10 -3.59
C PHE A 57 9.18 0.65 -2.22
N ALA A 58 9.06 -0.62 -1.89
CA ALA A 58 9.53 -1.16 -0.62
C ALA A 58 11.07 -1.13 -0.52
N LEU A 59 11.78 -1.44 -1.61
CA LEU A 59 13.23 -1.35 -1.70
C LEU A 59 13.71 0.09 -1.59
N PHE A 60 13.08 1.00 -2.35
CA PHE A 60 13.36 2.44 -2.28
C PHE A 60 13.15 2.98 -0.87
N SER A 61 12.06 2.59 -0.19
CA SER A 61 11.79 2.96 1.20
C SER A 61 12.90 2.48 2.13
N THR A 62 13.43 1.28 1.92
CA THR A 62 14.54 0.75 2.72
C THR A 62 15.84 1.51 2.45
N TRP A 63 16.14 1.79 1.18
CA TRP A 63 17.34 2.52 0.79
C TRP A 63 17.34 3.99 1.25
N SER A 64 16.17 4.63 1.21
CA SER A 64 15.99 6.01 1.70
C SER A 64 15.73 6.09 3.21
N GLY A 65 15.81 4.98 3.94
CA GLY A 65 15.60 4.92 5.38
C GLY A 65 16.54 5.85 6.17
N ILE A 66 16.10 6.25 7.37
CA ILE A 66 16.90 7.05 8.29
C ILE A 66 17.55 6.11 9.29
N ASN A 67 18.86 6.27 9.50
CA ASN A 67 19.55 5.54 10.55
C ASN A 67 19.35 6.26 11.89
N VAL A 68 18.73 5.57 12.85
CA VAL A 68 18.53 6.05 14.23
C VAL A 68 19.17 5.01 15.15
N ASP A 69 20.25 5.36 15.80
CA ASP A 69 21.04 4.49 16.71
C ASP A 69 21.33 3.09 16.16
N GLY A 70 21.78 3.03 14.90
CA GLY A 70 22.05 1.76 14.22
C GLY A 70 20.81 1.01 13.73
N SER A 71 19.64 1.57 13.89
CA SER A 71 18.37 1.02 13.38
C SER A 71 17.86 1.81 12.19
N LEU A 72 17.45 1.12 11.13
CA LEU A 72 16.96 1.74 9.91
C LEU A 72 15.46 1.96 9.99
N LEU A 73 15.06 3.22 10.21
CA LEU A 73 13.66 3.67 10.12
C LEU A 73 13.21 3.69 8.66
N ASN A 74 12.16 2.97 8.31
CA ASN A 74 11.66 2.94 6.93
C ASN A 74 10.14 2.70 6.88
N VAL A 75 9.53 3.10 5.76
CA VAL A 75 8.08 2.97 5.51
C VAL A 75 7.72 1.77 4.62
N ARG A 76 8.55 0.75 4.61
CA ARG A 76 8.40 -0.46 3.77
C ARG A 76 7.06 -1.15 3.92
N VAL A 77 6.52 -1.24 5.14
CA VAL A 77 5.22 -1.86 5.42
C VAL A 77 4.10 -1.17 4.65
N ILE A 78 4.22 0.15 4.40
CA ILE A 78 3.25 0.90 3.61
C ILE A 78 3.16 0.33 2.19
N ALA A 79 4.31 0.09 1.53
CA ALA A 79 4.34 -0.49 0.19
C ALA A 79 3.78 -1.92 0.17
N VAL A 80 4.24 -2.78 1.09
CA VAL A 80 3.81 -4.18 1.18
C VAL A 80 2.31 -4.28 1.39
N MET A 81 1.78 -3.55 2.37
CA MET A 81 0.36 -3.64 2.69
C MET A 81 -0.52 -3.00 1.63
N SER A 82 -0.14 -1.85 1.08
CA SER A 82 -0.91 -1.22 0.00
C SER A 82 -0.99 -2.13 -1.22
N GLY A 83 0.11 -2.76 -1.63
CA GLY A 83 0.13 -3.73 -2.73
C GLY A 83 -0.80 -4.92 -2.49
N GLY A 84 -0.74 -5.52 -1.30
CA GLY A 84 -1.57 -6.67 -0.96
C GLY A 84 -3.05 -6.33 -0.79
N ILE A 85 -3.39 -5.18 -0.20
CA ILE A 85 -4.79 -4.73 -0.04
C ILE A 85 -5.43 -4.42 -1.40
N LEU A 86 -4.69 -3.81 -2.32
CA LEU A 86 -5.21 -3.41 -3.63
C LEU A 86 -5.28 -4.58 -4.63
N PHE A 87 -4.23 -5.42 -4.68
CA PHE A 87 -4.05 -6.43 -5.73
C PHE A 87 -4.08 -7.89 -5.25
N GLY A 88 -4.32 -8.09 -3.96
CA GLY A 88 -4.57 -9.41 -3.41
C GLY A 88 -3.36 -10.08 -2.75
N PRO A 89 -3.59 -11.27 -2.15
CA PRO A 89 -2.65 -11.91 -1.24
C PRO A 89 -1.33 -12.32 -1.91
N TRP A 90 -1.36 -12.72 -3.17
CA TRP A 90 -0.15 -13.08 -3.90
C TRP A 90 0.84 -11.91 -3.97
N VAL A 91 0.33 -10.72 -4.35
CA VAL A 91 1.15 -9.49 -4.43
C VAL A 91 1.67 -9.10 -3.06
N GLY A 92 0.81 -9.12 -2.03
CA GLY A 92 1.21 -8.77 -0.67
C GLY A 92 2.31 -9.68 -0.14
N ILE A 93 2.14 -11.01 -0.24
CA ILE A 93 3.11 -11.99 0.26
C ILE A 93 4.43 -11.88 -0.51
N ALA A 94 4.38 -11.85 -1.85
CA ALA A 94 5.58 -11.78 -2.67
C ALA A 94 6.37 -10.48 -2.40
N THR A 95 5.68 -9.32 -2.33
CA THR A 95 6.31 -8.04 -1.98
C THR A 95 6.88 -8.08 -0.56
N GLY A 96 6.15 -8.67 0.41
CA GLY A 96 6.61 -8.81 1.79
C GLY A 96 7.87 -9.65 1.92
N VAL A 97 7.96 -10.77 1.20
CA VAL A 97 9.15 -11.62 1.16
C VAL A 97 10.33 -10.87 0.54
N ILE A 98 10.15 -10.27 -0.64
CA ILE A 98 11.21 -9.53 -1.35
C ILE A 98 11.72 -8.39 -0.46
N ALA A 99 10.82 -7.59 0.09
CA ALA A 99 11.15 -6.45 0.92
C ALA A 99 11.81 -6.85 2.26
N GLY A 100 11.32 -7.92 2.88
CA GLY A 100 11.87 -8.46 4.12
C GLY A 100 13.28 -9.03 3.93
N VAL A 101 13.47 -9.85 2.91
CA VAL A 101 14.79 -10.43 2.59
C VAL A 101 15.78 -9.33 2.24
N HIS A 102 15.40 -8.37 1.41
CA HIS A 102 16.28 -7.24 1.07
C HIS A 102 16.69 -6.45 2.32
N ARG A 103 15.77 -6.17 3.25
CA ARG A 103 16.08 -5.47 4.50
C ARG A 103 17.06 -6.27 5.37
N TYR A 104 16.87 -7.57 5.43
CA TYR A 104 17.79 -8.46 6.16
C TYR A 104 19.19 -8.43 5.57
N LEU A 105 19.31 -8.51 4.23
CA LEU A 105 20.61 -8.53 3.55
C LEU A 105 21.39 -7.21 3.65
N ILE A 106 20.71 -6.06 3.81
CA ILE A 106 21.38 -4.76 3.97
C ILE A 106 22.11 -4.65 5.33
N ASP A 107 21.55 -5.28 6.38
CA ASP A 107 22.07 -5.10 7.74
C ASP A 107 21.82 -6.39 8.53
N MET A 108 22.54 -7.45 8.18
CA MET A 108 22.34 -8.79 8.75
C MET A 108 22.61 -8.85 10.25
N ASP A 109 23.54 -8.03 10.73
CA ASP A 109 23.94 -7.98 12.13
C ASP A 109 23.09 -6.97 12.94
N GLY A 110 22.24 -6.22 12.28
CA GLY A 110 21.38 -5.22 12.91
C GLY A 110 20.30 -5.83 13.79
N VAL A 111 20.10 -5.27 14.97
CA VAL A 111 19.09 -5.74 15.95
C VAL A 111 17.69 -5.78 15.36
N THR A 112 17.37 -4.91 14.41
CA THR A 112 16.07 -4.82 13.76
C THR A 112 15.94 -5.70 12.51
N ALA A 113 17.00 -6.35 12.05
CA ALA A 113 17.02 -7.10 10.79
C ALA A 113 16.00 -8.24 10.76
N VAL A 114 16.08 -9.15 11.73
CA VAL A 114 15.18 -10.32 11.85
C VAL A 114 13.74 -9.89 12.17
N PRO A 115 13.48 -9.05 13.17
CA PRO A 115 12.13 -8.52 13.41
C PRO A 115 11.48 -7.93 12.15
N CYS A 116 12.21 -7.11 11.43
CA CYS A 116 11.73 -6.48 10.20
C CYS A 116 11.48 -7.47 9.04
N LEU A 117 12.30 -8.51 8.91
CA LEU A 117 12.06 -9.59 7.94
C LEU A 117 10.72 -10.28 8.23
N VAL A 118 10.55 -10.74 9.47
CA VAL A 118 9.36 -11.47 9.91
C VAL A 118 8.10 -10.63 9.73
N THR A 119 8.13 -9.39 10.20
CA THR A 119 6.95 -8.51 10.13
C THR A 119 6.61 -8.09 8.70
N SER A 120 7.58 -7.99 7.79
CA SER A 120 7.28 -7.72 6.37
C SER A 120 6.49 -8.87 5.74
N ILE A 121 6.83 -10.12 6.06
CA ILE A 121 6.09 -11.29 5.58
C ILE A 121 4.69 -11.33 6.21
N ILE A 122 4.59 -11.07 7.52
CA ILE A 122 3.31 -11.00 8.23
C ILE A 122 2.43 -9.89 7.63
N ALA A 123 2.98 -8.71 7.36
CA ALA A 123 2.26 -7.61 6.71
C ALA A 123 1.75 -8.00 5.32
N GLY A 124 2.54 -8.74 4.55
CA GLY A 124 2.13 -9.29 3.26
C GLY A 124 0.93 -10.25 3.39
N VAL A 125 0.96 -11.16 4.36
CA VAL A 125 -0.16 -12.08 4.63
C VAL A 125 -1.39 -11.33 5.13
N ALA A 126 -1.21 -10.40 6.08
CA ALA A 126 -2.29 -9.60 6.65
C ALA A 126 -3.00 -8.76 5.58
N SER A 127 -2.24 -8.11 4.69
CA SER A 127 -2.78 -7.32 3.57
C SER A 127 -3.62 -8.18 2.62
N GLY A 128 -3.16 -9.39 2.33
CA GLY A 128 -3.91 -10.37 1.54
C GLY A 128 -5.20 -10.84 2.22
N ALA A 129 -5.18 -11.00 3.55
CA ALA A 129 -6.37 -11.33 4.32
C ALA A 129 -7.38 -10.18 4.31
N ILE A 130 -6.92 -8.93 4.44
CA ILE A 130 -7.77 -7.72 4.32
C ILE A 130 -8.42 -7.68 2.93
N ASN A 131 -7.65 -7.89 1.85
CA ASN A 131 -8.18 -7.90 0.50
C ASN A 131 -9.31 -8.91 0.31
N ARG A 132 -9.21 -10.12 0.91
CA ARG A 132 -10.19 -11.21 0.74
C ARG A 132 -11.42 -11.10 1.64
N ARG A 133 -11.24 -10.57 2.86
CA ARG A 133 -12.27 -10.63 3.91
C ARG A 133 -12.99 -9.31 4.16
N VAL A 134 -12.40 -8.20 3.72
CA VAL A 134 -12.93 -6.85 3.97
C VAL A 134 -13.51 -6.28 2.68
N SER A 135 -14.71 -5.71 2.76
CA SER A 135 -15.36 -5.05 1.62
C SER A 135 -14.49 -3.91 1.07
N LYS A 136 -14.57 -3.66 -0.24
CA LYS A 136 -13.75 -2.62 -0.91
C LYS A 136 -13.83 -1.27 -0.17
N GLU A 137 -15.03 -0.85 0.23
CA GLU A 137 -15.28 0.44 0.89
C GLU A 137 -14.60 0.57 2.27
N GLN A 138 -14.35 -0.54 2.96
CA GLN A 138 -13.76 -0.55 4.31
C GLN A 138 -12.26 -0.87 4.31
N ARG A 139 -11.67 -1.22 3.17
CA ARG A 139 -10.26 -1.63 3.08
C ARG A 139 -9.29 -0.55 3.56
N TRP A 140 -9.61 0.72 3.34
CA TRP A 140 -8.78 1.82 3.81
C TRP A 140 -8.71 1.89 5.35
N ARG A 141 -9.83 1.66 6.06
CA ARG A 141 -9.86 1.60 7.53
C ARG A 141 -9.09 0.38 8.03
N ALA A 142 -9.33 -0.78 7.41
CA ALA A 142 -8.60 -1.99 7.75
C ALA A 142 -7.10 -1.86 7.43
N GLY A 143 -6.73 -1.09 6.40
CA GLY A 143 -5.35 -0.75 6.07
C GLY A 143 -4.67 0.09 7.16
N ILE A 144 -5.35 1.11 7.70
CA ILE A 144 -4.85 1.90 8.83
C ILE A 144 -4.61 0.99 10.04
N LEU A 145 -5.63 0.28 10.47
CA LEU A 145 -5.54 -0.58 11.67
C LEU A 145 -4.52 -1.70 11.49
N GLY A 146 -4.54 -2.37 10.34
CA GLY A 146 -3.60 -3.44 10.03
C GLY A 146 -2.16 -2.95 9.97
N GLY A 147 -1.91 -1.78 9.38
CA GLY A 147 -0.59 -1.17 9.34
C GLY A 147 -0.06 -0.81 10.73
N MET A 148 -0.87 -0.14 11.53
CA MET A 148 -0.51 0.20 12.92
C MET A 148 -0.25 -1.05 13.76
N LEU A 149 -1.06 -2.12 13.60
CA LEU A 149 -0.84 -3.39 14.29
C LEU A 149 0.45 -4.09 13.84
N CYS A 150 0.74 -4.09 12.54
CA CYS A 150 1.99 -4.64 12.02
C CYS A 150 3.22 -3.90 12.55
N GLU A 151 3.18 -2.56 12.61
CA GLU A 151 4.29 -1.79 13.19
C GLU A 151 4.40 -1.98 14.70
N THR A 152 3.29 -2.05 15.42
CA THR A 152 3.31 -2.38 16.84
C THR A 152 3.92 -3.77 17.07
N LEU A 153 3.58 -4.76 16.24
CA LEU A 153 4.19 -6.08 16.29
C LEU A 153 5.70 -6.00 16.02
N THR A 154 6.12 -5.17 15.07
CA THR A 154 7.55 -4.92 14.80
C THR A 154 8.26 -4.42 16.05
N MET A 155 7.68 -3.45 16.78
CA MET A 155 8.26 -2.91 18.01
C MET A 155 8.38 -3.98 19.10
N ILE A 156 7.35 -4.79 19.27
CA ILE A 156 7.36 -5.91 20.22
C ILE A 156 8.48 -6.90 19.87
N LEU A 157 8.61 -7.28 18.60
CA LEU A 157 9.64 -8.22 18.16
C LEU A 157 11.04 -7.65 18.32
N ILE A 158 11.25 -6.34 18.11
CA ILE A 158 12.55 -5.68 18.35
C ILE A 158 12.94 -5.81 19.82
N VAL A 159 12.04 -5.49 20.75
CA VAL A 159 12.32 -5.60 22.19
C VAL A 159 12.62 -7.05 22.59
N LEU A 160 11.87 -8.02 22.07
CA LEU A 160 12.06 -9.43 22.39
C LEU A 160 13.36 -10.00 21.78
N TRP A 161 13.78 -9.50 20.64
CA TRP A 161 14.98 -9.98 19.92
C TRP A 161 16.27 -9.34 20.42
N ALA A 162 16.21 -8.06 20.79
CA ALA A 162 17.39 -7.29 21.21
C ALA A 162 18.08 -7.89 22.42
N ARG A 163 19.41 -7.86 22.39
CA ARG A 163 20.25 -8.26 23.54
C ARG A 163 21.33 -7.19 23.75
N PRO A 164 21.42 -6.53 24.90
CA PRO A 164 20.45 -6.60 26.01
C PRO A 164 19.08 -5.99 25.71
N MET A 165 18.02 -6.37 26.42
CA MET A 165 16.67 -5.83 26.19
C MET A 165 16.58 -4.30 26.33
N THR A 166 17.45 -3.70 27.14
CA THR A 166 17.54 -2.23 27.29
C THR A 166 17.82 -1.53 25.98
N LEU A 167 18.63 -2.13 25.11
CA LEU A 167 18.88 -1.62 23.77
C LEU A 167 17.59 -1.62 22.92
N GLY A 168 16.82 -2.70 22.97
CA GLY A 168 15.54 -2.78 22.27
C GLY A 168 14.53 -1.71 22.75
N PHE A 169 14.44 -1.48 24.05
CA PHE A 169 13.60 -0.42 24.61
C PHE A 169 14.07 0.97 24.18
N SER A 170 15.39 1.24 24.17
CA SER A 170 15.93 2.51 23.69
C SER A 170 15.53 2.77 22.24
N ILE A 171 15.79 1.81 21.34
CA ILE A 171 15.43 1.92 19.94
C ILE A 171 13.93 2.16 19.75
N VAL A 172 13.09 1.33 20.39
CA VAL A 172 11.63 1.41 20.24
C VAL A 172 11.07 2.72 20.77
N SER A 173 11.60 3.24 21.90
CA SER A 173 11.14 4.53 22.44
C SER A 173 11.33 5.70 21.47
N GLU A 174 12.30 5.62 20.56
CA GLU A 174 12.56 6.66 19.58
C GLU A 174 11.76 6.49 18.31
N ILE A 175 11.60 5.25 17.81
CA ILE A 175 11.02 5.01 16.48
C ILE A 175 9.53 4.62 16.49
N ALA A 176 8.98 4.17 17.64
CA ALA A 176 7.62 3.62 17.69
C ALA A 176 6.56 4.62 17.23
N LEU A 177 6.61 5.84 17.76
CA LEU A 177 5.60 6.86 17.45
C LEU A 177 5.58 7.22 15.96
N PRO A 178 6.69 7.60 15.32
CA PRO A 178 6.71 7.93 13.89
C PRO A 178 6.35 6.73 13.00
N MET A 179 6.76 5.50 13.35
CA MET A 179 6.47 4.32 12.56
C MET A 179 4.99 3.94 12.60
N ILE A 180 4.40 3.86 13.81
CA ILE A 180 3.01 3.48 13.99
C ILE A 180 2.07 4.52 13.38
N LEU A 181 2.34 5.83 13.59
CA LEU A 181 1.54 6.88 12.97
C LEU A 181 1.73 6.93 11.45
N GLY A 182 2.97 6.76 10.97
CA GLY A 182 3.27 6.72 9.54
C GLY A 182 2.56 5.59 8.80
N ALA A 183 2.35 4.45 9.46
CA ALA A 183 1.59 3.33 8.90
C ALA A 183 0.13 3.67 8.58
N SER A 184 -0.44 4.73 9.18
CA SER A 184 -1.77 5.22 8.82
C SER A 184 -1.89 5.67 7.35
N SER A 185 -0.76 6.03 6.73
CA SER A 185 -0.67 6.40 5.31
C SER A 185 -1.12 5.28 4.36
N ILE A 186 -1.12 4.02 4.81
CA ILE A 186 -1.68 2.88 4.05
C ILE A 186 -3.14 3.15 3.70
N GLY A 187 -3.92 3.62 4.68
CA GLY A 187 -5.32 3.95 4.45
C GLY A 187 -5.52 5.08 3.44
N LEU A 188 -4.67 6.11 3.50
CA LEU A 188 -4.70 7.22 2.54
C LEU A 188 -4.39 6.75 1.11
N ILE A 189 -3.41 5.86 0.95
CA ILE A 189 -3.05 5.28 -0.35
C ILE A 189 -4.20 4.44 -0.90
N VAL A 190 -4.77 3.56 -0.08
CA VAL A 190 -5.91 2.73 -0.49
C VAL A 190 -7.11 3.59 -0.85
N LEU A 191 -7.43 4.61 -0.03
CA LEU A 191 -8.53 5.52 -0.28
C LEU A 191 -8.34 6.32 -1.59
N LEU A 192 -7.13 6.84 -1.83
CA LEU A 192 -6.80 7.56 -3.07
C LEU A 192 -7.04 6.68 -4.30
N VAL A 193 -6.53 5.46 -4.28
CA VAL A 193 -6.68 4.54 -5.42
C VAL A 193 -8.14 4.19 -5.64
N GLN A 194 -8.89 3.92 -4.57
CA GLN A 194 -10.32 3.63 -4.65
C GLN A 194 -11.14 4.82 -5.14
N SER A 195 -10.82 6.04 -4.73
CA SER A 195 -11.53 7.24 -5.20
C SER A 195 -11.35 7.47 -6.70
N VAL A 196 -10.14 7.26 -7.22
CA VAL A 196 -9.85 7.35 -8.66
C VAL A 196 -10.60 6.27 -9.46
N GLU A 197 -10.79 5.09 -8.88
CA GLU A 197 -11.57 4.00 -9.47
C GLU A 197 -13.07 4.35 -9.51
N GLY A 198 -13.62 4.78 -8.38
CA GLY A 198 -15.04 5.11 -8.23
C GLY A 198 -15.50 6.30 -9.09
N GLU A 199 -14.68 7.33 -9.28
CA GLU A 199 -15.00 8.46 -10.17
C GLU A 199 -15.25 8.00 -11.61
N LYS A 200 -14.48 7.02 -12.09
CA LYS A 200 -14.63 6.50 -13.46
C LYS A 200 -15.85 5.63 -13.64
N GLU A 201 -16.16 4.79 -12.66
CA GLU A 201 -17.39 3.99 -12.68
C GLU A 201 -18.61 4.90 -12.72
N ALA A 202 -18.60 6.00 -11.96
CA ALA A 202 -19.66 6.99 -11.98
C ALA A 202 -19.77 7.71 -13.34
N VAL A 203 -18.65 8.05 -13.98
CA VAL A 203 -18.63 8.67 -15.31
C VAL A 203 -19.13 7.69 -16.37
N ALA A 204 -18.66 6.44 -16.36
CA ALA A 204 -19.10 5.40 -17.29
C ALA A 204 -20.60 5.11 -17.14
N ALA A 205 -21.11 5.03 -15.91
CA ALA A 205 -22.53 4.83 -15.63
C ALA A 205 -23.38 6.01 -16.15
N ARG A 206 -22.91 7.26 -16.00
CA ARG A 206 -23.59 8.45 -16.56
C ARG A 206 -23.61 8.42 -18.08
N GLN A 207 -22.50 8.06 -18.72
CA GLN A 207 -22.44 7.95 -20.18
C GLN A 207 -23.36 6.86 -20.72
N ALA A 208 -23.40 5.68 -20.07
CA ALA A 208 -24.31 4.61 -20.44
C ALA A 208 -25.78 5.01 -20.30
N LYS A 209 -26.14 5.73 -19.23
CA LYS A 209 -27.47 6.25 -19.01
C LYS A 209 -27.88 7.26 -20.10
N LEU A 210 -27.00 8.19 -20.45
CA LEU A 210 -27.24 9.16 -21.51
C LEU A 210 -27.40 8.48 -22.90
N ALA A 211 -26.57 7.49 -23.20
CA ALA A 211 -26.69 6.72 -24.44
C ALA A 211 -28.03 5.98 -24.51
N LEU A 212 -28.49 5.39 -23.41
CA LEU A 212 -29.79 4.73 -23.33
C LEU A 212 -30.96 5.72 -23.51
N GLU A 213 -30.86 6.89 -22.90
CA GLU A 213 -31.88 7.96 -23.05
C GLU A 213 -31.99 8.45 -24.51
N ILE A 214 -30.84 8.66 -25.17
CA ILE A 214 -30.79 9.05 -26.58
C ILE A 214 -31.41 7.95 -27.46
N ALA A 215 -31.00 6.70 -27.24
CA ALA A 215 -31.54 5.55 -27.97
C ALA A 215 -33.08 5.45 -27.82
N ASN A 216 -33.59 5.58 -26.58
CA ASN A 216 -35.01 5.51 -26.32
C ASN A 216 -35.80 6.69 -26.96
N LYS A 217 -35.20 7.87 -27.09
CA LYS A 217 -35.82 9.03 -27.74
C LYS A 217 -35.80 8.94 -29.27
N THR A 218 -34.75 8.33 -29.83
CA THR A 218 -34.56 8.23 -31.29
C THR A 218 -35.28 7.02 -31.91
N LEU A 219 -35.39 5.90 -31.19
CA LEU A 219 -36.04 4.67 -31.67
C LEU A 219 -37.49 4.89 -32.17
N PRO A 220 -38.37 5.65 -31.48
CA PRO A 220 -39.72 5.93 -31.99
C PRO A 220 -39.72 6.73 -33.30
N LEU A 221 -38.78 7.68 -33.47
CA LEU A 221 -38.65 8.48 -34.69
C LEU A 221 -38.26 7.62 -35.90
N PHE A 222 -37.35 6.68 -35.72
CA PHE A 222 -37.00 5.72 -36.78
C PHE A 222 -38.14 4.77 -37.14
N ARG A 223 -38.96 4.36 -36.17
CA ARG A 223 -40.16 3.54 -36.45
C ARG A 223 -41.24 4.32 -37.25
N GLN A 224 -41.42 5.60 -36.97
CA GLN A 224 -42.39 6.43 -37.71
C GLN A 224 -41.96 6.65 -39.15
N VAL A 225 -40.67 6.87 -39.42
CA VAL A 225 -40.14 7.05 -40.79
C VAL A 225 -40.31 5.77 -41.62
N ASN A 226 -40.01 4.60 -41.03
CA ASN A 226 -40.17 3.31 -41.74
C ASN A 226 -41.62 2.84 -41.95
N SER A 227 -42.58 3.44 -41.24
CA SER A 227 -44.02 3.12 -41.43
C SER A 227 -44.69 3.97 -42.47
N GLN A 228 -44.04 5.02 -43.01
CA GLN A 228 -44.54 5.91 -44.06
C GLN A 228 -43.94 5.67 -45.46
N SER A 229 -42.98 4.71 -45.54
CA SER A 229 -42.45 4.20 -46.84
C SER A 229 -43.10 2.85 -47.16
#